data_5d7827fd60eb0c70975bcff87db71bd2
#
_entry.id   5d7827fd60eb0c70975bcff87db71bd2
#
_cell.length_a   1.000
_cell.length_b   1.000
_cell.length_c   1.000
_cell.angle_alpha   90.00
_cell.angle_beta   90.00
_cell.angle_gamma   90.00
#
_symmetry.space_group_name_H-M   'P 1'
#
loop_
_entity.id
_entity.type
_entity.pdbx_description
1 polymer ?
#
loop_
_entity_poly.entity_id
_entity_poly.type
_entity_poly.pdbx_seq_one_letter_code
_entity_poly.pdbx_strand_id
1 'polypeptide(L)'
;MGKNAIFRAFLVIMAVILLLSGTVSAEDVQMTSAERKADVICLQIGESKTITFGKAKSIDEANPLVVPYLLNDRTFVPLRFIAENIGAQVLWEEGWNGCLIQKGDKQIQITFDSAEIIVNGEKKTYDAPIHVVEGRTMVPVRFVAEELDYGVYWNEPNEVVVLYPMDNPWDISREAEQTALNEMVVTLVFKMFG
;
A
#
# COMPACT_ATOMS: atom_id res chain seq x y z
N MET A 1 -11.80 11.00 17.93
CA MET A 1 -11.38 9.59 18.06
C MET A 1 -12.19 8.79 17.05
N GLY A 2 -11.56 8.24 16.03
CA GLY A 2 -12.22 7.60 14.90
C GLY A 2 -12.82 6.24 15.26
N LYS A 3 -13.88 5.85 14.55
CA LYS A 3 -14.59 4.56 14.73
C LYS A 3 -13.65 3.34 14.76
N ASN A 4 -12.50 3.42 14.07
CA ASN A 4 -11.48 2.37 14.02
C ASN A 4 -10.69 2.22 15.34
N ALA A 5 -10.50 3.31 16.09
CA ALA A 5 -9.83 3.25 17.39
C ALA A 5 -10.73 2.59 18.44
N ILE A 6 -12.04 2.85 18.36
CA ILE A 6 -13.04 2.23 19.27
C ILE A 6 -13.19 0.74 18.95
N PHE A 7 -13.16 0.37 17.67
CA PHE A 7 -13.25 -1.03 17.24
C PHE A 7 -12.00 -1.83 17.65
N ARG A 8 -10.80 -1.24 17.48
CA ARG A 8 -9.53 -1.84 17.94
C ARG A 8 -9.50 -1.97 19.47
N ALA A 9 -9.99 -0.98 20.21
CA ALA A 9 -10.10 -1.06 21.66
C ALA A 9 -11.10 -2.14 22.12
N PHE A 10 -12.21 -2.32 21.39
CA PHE A 10 -13.19 -3.36 21.68
C PHE A 10 -12.64 -4.77 21.43
N LEU A 11 -11.86 -4.97 20.36
CA LEU A 11 -11.16 -6.24 20.06
C LEU A 11 -10.13 -6.59 21.14
N VAL A 12 -9.35 -5.59 21.59
CA VAL A 12 -8.37 -5.79 22.68
C VAL A 12 -9.07 -6.14 23.98
N ILE A 13 -10.19 -5.51 24.32
CA ILE A 13 -10.98 -5.81 25.53
C ILE A 13 -11.60 -7.20 25.44
N MET A 14 -12.11 -7.62 24.27
CA MET A 14 -12.61 -8.97 24.05
C MET A 14 -11.51 -10.03 24.22
N ALA A 15 -10.30 -9.76 23.68
CA ALA A 15 -9.14 -10.64 23.83
C ALA A 15 -8.71 -10.77 25.30
N VAL A 16 -8.73 -9.67 26.07
CA VAL A 16 -8.40 -9.68 27.51
C VAL A 16 -9.44 -10.45 28.33
N ILE A 17 -10.73 -10.36 27.98
CA ILE A 17 -11.80 -11.13 28.64
C ILE A 17 -11.67 -12.63 28.38
N LEU A 18 -11.26 -13.03 27.17
CA LEU A 18 -10.99 -14.42 26.80
C LEU A 18 -9.73 -14.98 27.49
N LEU A 19 -8.72 -14.13 27.73
CA LEU A 19 -7.50 -14.52 28.48
C LEU A 19 -7.78 -14.79 29.98
N LEU A 20 -8.79 -14.16 30.53
CA LEU A 20 -9.23 -14.40 31.96
C LEU A 20 -10.00 -15.72 32.12
N SER A 21 -10.51 -16.31 31.05
CA SER A 21 -11.21 -17.62 31.08
C SER A 21 -10.28 -18.83 30.88
N GLY A 22 -8.96 -18.62 30.74
CA GLY A 22 -7.95 -19.68 30.81
C GLY A 22 -7.90 -20.68 29.65
N THR A 23 -8.48 -20.36 28.48
CA THR A 23 -8.59 -21.30 27.34
C THR A 23 -8.06 -20.80 26.02
N VAL A 24 -7.45 -19.61 25.95
CA VAL A 24 -6.84 -19.10 24.70
C VAL A 24 -5.40 -18.71 24.96
N SER A 25 -4.48 -19.40 24.33
CA SER A 25 -3.07 -19.01 24.26
C SER A 25 -2.93 -17.72 23.47
N ALA A 26 -2.08 -16.79 23.91
CA ALA A 26 -1.83 -15.50 23.25
C ALA A 26 -1.22 -15.61 21.83
N GLU A 27 -0.92 -16.84 21.39
CA GLU A 27 -0.31 -17.14 20.08
C GLU A 27 -1.33 -17.28 18.93
N ASP A 28 -2.63 -17.36 19.19
CA ASP A 28 -3.63 -17.71 18.18
C ASP A 28 -4.65 -16.62 17.80
N VAL A 29 -4.40 -15.34 18.11
CA VAL A 29 -5.22 -14.26 17.53
C VAL A 29 -4.72 -13.93 16.13
N GLN A 30 -4.85 -14.88 15.21
CA GLN A 30 -4.66 -14.61 13.79
C GLN A 30 -5.86 -13.81 13.28
N MET A 31 -5.61 -12.66 12.67
CA MET A 31 -6.65 -11.90 11.96
C MET A 31 -7.31 -12.79 10.90
N THR A 32 -8.62 -12.71 10.84
CA THR A 32 -9.37 -13.45 9.83
C THR A 32 -9.00 -12.94 8.41
N SER A 33 -9.17 -13.78 7.40
CA SER A 33 -8.94 -13.37 6.00
C SER A 33 -9.83 -12.19 5.59
N ALA A 34 -10.99 -12.01 6.22
CA ALA A 34 -11.88 -10.86 5.98
C ALA A 34 -11.31 -9.56 6.55
N GLU A 35 -10.69 -9.59 7.73
CA GLU A 35 -10.02 -8.42 8.34
C GLU A 35 -8.78 -8.03 7.54
N ARG A 36 -7.99 -9.00 7.08
CA ARG A 36 -6.84 -8.74 6.20
C ARG A 36 -7.23 -8.11 4.87
N LYS A 37 -8.35 -8.51 4.27
CA LYS A 37 -8.88 -7.94 3.03
C LYS A 37 -9.23 -6.45 3.15
N ALA A 38 -9.51 -5.97 4.35
CA ALA A 38 -9.86 -4.57 4.60
C ALA A 38 -8.64 -3.63 4.60
N ASP A 39 -7.41 -4.14 4.72
CA ASP A 39 -6.21 -3.32 4.92
C ASP A 39 -5.31 -3.23 3.68
N VAL A 40 -5.79 -3.65 2.50
CA VAL A 40 -5.01 -3.67 1.27
C VAL A 40 -5.36 -2.52 0.32
N ILE A 41 -4.40 -2.20 -0.56
CA ILE A 41 -4.59 -1.32 -1.72
C ILE A 41 -4.33 -2.17 -2.97
N CYS A 42 -5.33 -2.27 -3.86
CA CYS A 42 -5.24 -3.00 -5.12
C CYS A 42 -5.28 -2.03 -6.30
N LEU A 43 -4.23 -2.03 -7.11
CA LEU A 43 -4.08 -1.19 -8.29
C LEU A 43 -3.93 -2.07 -9.52
N GLN A 44 -4.75 -1.85 -10.54
CA GLN A 44 -4.64 -2.54 -11.83
C GLN A 44 -3.91 -1.66 -12.84
N ILE A 45 -3.05 -2.27 -13.65
CA ILE A 45 -2.33 -1.57 -14.72
C ILE A 45 -3.33 -0.97 -15.71
N GLY A 46 -3.10 0.31 -16.06
CA GLY A 46 -3.94 1.04 -17.01
C GLY A 46 -5.27 1.55 -16.46
N GLU A 47 -5.61 1.28 -15.19
CA GLU A 47 -6.89 1.65 -14.62
C GLU A 47 -6.80 2.85 -13.68
N SER A 48 -7.72 3.81 -13.85
CA SER A 48 -7.81 5.01 -13.01
C SER A 48 -8.55 4.79 -11.69
N LYS A 49 -9.15 3.62 -11.51
CA LYS A 49 -9.84 3.20 -10.28
C LYS A 49 -9.03 2.15 -9.53
N THR A 50 -9.24 2.10 -8.24
CA THR A 50 -8.55 1.21 -7.32
C THR A 50 -9.49 0.75 -6.22
N ILE A 51 -9.16 -0.35 -5.55
CA ILE A 51 -9.74 -0.69 -4.26
C ILE A 51 -8.74 -0.33 -3.16
N THR A 52 -9.15 0.55 -2.27
CA THR A 52 -8.35 1.00 -1.13
C THR A 52 -9.14 0.74 0.14
N PHE A 53 -8.64 -0.11 1.01
CA PHE A 53 -9.29 -0.51 2.26
C PHE A 53 -10.74 -0.98 2.05
N GLY A 54 -10.93 -1.85 1.04
CA GLY A 54 -12.23 -2.45 0.69
C GLY A 54 -13.21 -1.50 -0.02
N LYS A 55 -12.78 -0.28 -0.38
CA LYS A 55 -13.64 0.71 -1.07
C LYS A 55 -13.08 1.07 -2.43
N ALA A 56 -13.95 1.17 -3.44
CA ALA A 56 -13.59 1.72 -4.73
C ALA A 56 -13.27 3.21 -4.61
N LYS A 57 -12.18 3.65 -5.25
CA LYS A 57 -11.68 5.03 -5.20
C LYS A 57 -11.00 5.37 -6.53
N SER A 58 -11.06 6.62 -6.94
CA SER A 58 -10.24 7.13 -8.04
C SER A 58 -8.80 7.32 -7.56
N ILE A 59 -7.83 7.02 -8.41
CA ILE A 59 -6.42 7.29 -8.16
C ILE A 59 -6.16 8.80 -8.18
N ASP A 60 -6.74 9.48 -9.17
CA ASP A 60 -6.75 10.95 -9.27
C ASP A 60 -8.13 11.40 -9.75
N GLU A 61 -8.83 12.19 -8.92
CA GLU A 61 -10.18 12.67 -9.26
C GLU A 61 -10.15 13.75 -10.33
N ALA A 62 -9.05 14.49 -10.44
CA ALA A 62 -8.90 15.59 -11.38
C ALA A 62 -8.38 15.14 -12.76
N ASN A 63 -7.68 14.01 -12.82
CA ASN A 63 -7.06 13.52 -14.05
C ASN A 63 -7.17 12.00 -14.19
N PRO A 64 -8.15 11.47 -14.93
CA PRO A 64 -8.33 10.02 -15.12
C PRO A 64 -7.26 9.36 -15.99
N LEU A 65 -6.34 10.11 -16.60
CA LEU A 65 -5.19 9.59 -17.34
C LEU A 65 -4.04 9.17 -16.42
N VAL A 66 -4.12 9.54 -15.15
CA VAL A 66 -3.16 9.12 -14.12
C VAL A 66 -3.47 7.69 -13.71
N VAL A 67 -2.74 6.75 -14.26
CA VAL A 67 -2.93 5.31 -14.06
C VAL A 67 -1.61 4.62 -13.70
N PRO A 68 -1.64 3.48 -13.00
CA PRO A 68 -0.47 2.62 -12.86
C PRO A 68 -0.04 2.08 -14.22
N TYR A 69 1.26 1.93 -14.45
CA TYR A 69 1.77 1.36 -15.69
C TYR A 69 3.06 0.56 -15.46
N LEU A 70 3.37 -0.31 -16.42
CA LEU A 70 4.62 -1.08 -16.44
C LEU A 70 5.65 -0.37 -17.33
N LEU A 71 6.86 -0.24 -16.80
CA LEU A 71 8.02 0.22 -17.55
C LEU A 71 9.26 -0.54 -17.08
N ASN A 72 9.95 -1.23 -18.02
CA ASN A 72 11.13 -2.03 -17.73
C ASN A 72 10.93 -3.01 -16.55
N ASP A 73 9.85 -3.78 -16.59
CA ASP A 73 9.44 -4.75 -15.56
C ASP A 73 9.23 -4.14 -14.16
N ARG A 74 8.95 -2.86 -14.09
CA ARG A 74 8.60 -2.14 -12.85
C ARG A 74 7.20 -1.55 -12.96
N THR A 75 6.40 -1.72 -11.94
CA THR A 75 5.12 -1.04 -11.80
C THR A 75 5.34 0.35 -11.23
N PHE A 76 4.95 1.36 -11.99
CA PHE A 76 4.95 2.75 -11.56
C PHE A 76 3.56 3.17 -11.10
N VAL A 77 3.50 3.90 -10.00
CA VAL A 77 2.27 4.38 -9.39
C VAL A 77 2.40 5.84 -8.96
N PRO A 78 1.29 6.60 -8.88
CA PRO A 78 1.33 7.98 -8.40
C PRO A 78 1.76 8.03 -6.94
N LEU A 79 2.88 8.70 -6.68
CA LEU A 79 3.50 8.80 -5.36
C LEU A 79 2.53 9.26 -4.28
N ARG A 80 1.86 10.41 -4.53
CA ARG A 80 0.96 11.00 -3.54
C ARG A 80 -0.19 10.07 -3.18
N PHE A 81 -0.78 9.43 -4.19
CA PHE A 81 -1.88 8.49 -3.96
C PHE A 81 -1.46 7.36 -3.00
N ILE A 82 -0.32 6.74 -3.26
CA ILE A 82 0.17 5.64 -2.40
C ILE A 82 0.53 6.16 -1.01
N ALA A 83 1.38 7.19 -0.92
CA ALA A 83 1.86 7.72 0.35
C ALA A 83 0.72 8.14 1.28
N GLU A 84 -0.24 8.91 0.79
CA GLU A 84 -1.36 9.40 1.60
C GLU A 84 -2.30 8.26 2.03
N ASN A 85 -2.57 7.28 1.16
CA ASN A 85 -3.42 6.15 1.55
C ASN A 85 -2.77 5.22 2.58
N ILE A 86 -1.44 5.15 2.65
CA ILE A 86 -0.73 4.39 3.69
C ILE A 86 -0.37 5.25 4.91
N GLY A 87 -0.95 6.45 5.01
CA GLY A 87 -0.84 7.32 6.19
C GLY A 87 0.42 8.18 6.24
N ALA A 88 1.13 8.35 5.13
CA ALA A 88 2.23 9.28 5.00
C ALA A 88 1.78 10.65 4.45
N GLN A 89 2.55 11.68 4.68
CA GLN A 89 2.38 13.01 4.08
C GLN A 89 3.42 13.23 2.98
N VAL A 90 3.03 13.92 1.92
CA VAL A 90 3.94 14.33 0.84
C VAL A 90 4.05 15.84 0.84
N LEU A 91 5.24 16.34 1.17
CA LEU A 91 5.55 17.75 1.30
C LEU A 91 6.43 18.21 0.13
N TRP A 92 6.07 19.32 -0.47
CA TRP A 92 6.76 19.95 -1.59
C TRP A 92 7.39 21.23 -1.11
N GLU A 93 8.68 21.43 -1.38
CA GLU A 93 9.38 22.67 -1.06
C GLU A 93 9.63 23.46 -2.34
N GLU A 94 9.31 24.75 -2.31
CA GLU A 94 9.55 25.66 -3.43
C GLU A 94 11.07 25.80 -3.67
N GLY A 95 11.48 25.65 -4.94
CA GLY A 95 12.89 25.71 -5.33
C GLY A 95 13.67 24.41 -5.21
N TRP A 96 13.06 23.33 -4.69
CA TRP A 96 13.65 22.01 -4.70
C TRP A 96 12.98 21.10 -5.77
N ASN A 97 13.78 20.49 -6.62
CA ASN A 97 13.28 19.55 -7.62
C ASN A 97 13.04 18.17 -6.98
N GLY A 98 12.06 18.11 -6.08
CA GLY A 98 11.80 16.89 -5.32
C GLY A 98 10.64 17.02 -4.34
N CYS A 99 10.51 16.05 -3.45
CA CYS A 99 9.55 16.06 -2.35
C CYS A 99 10.08 15.30 -1.13
N LEU A 100 9.49 15.59 0.03
CA LEU A 100 9.68 14.86 1.27
C LEU A 100 8.43 14.04 1.58
N ILE A 101 8.61 12.73 1.81
CA ILE A 101 7.57 11.86 2.36
C ILE A 101 7.85 11.70 3.85
N GLN A 102 6.81 11.85 4.67
CA GLN A 102 6.91 11.71 6.11
C GLN A 102 5.83 10.78 6.66
N LYS A 103 6.24 9.78 7.44
CA LYS A 103 5.34 8.85 8.16
C LYS A 103 5.92 8.56 9.54
N GLY A 104 5.29 9.13 10.59
CA GLY A 104 5.89 9.10 11.94
C GLY A 104 7.28 9.71 11.94
N ASP A 105 8.27 8.97 12.43
CA ASP A 105 9.67 9.40 12.47
C ASP A 105 10.44 9.11 11.16
N LYS A 106 9.81 8.43 10.20
CA LYS A 106 10.43 8.09 8.91
C LYS A 106 10.33 9.25 7.94
N GLN A 107 11.44 9.63 7.35
CA GLN A 107 11.57 10.67 6.34
C GLN A 107 12.25 10.12 5.09
N ILE A 108 11.65 10.35 3.93
CA ILE A 108 12.17 9.93 2.64
C ILE A 108 12.24 11.15 1.73
N GLN A 109 13.45 11.58 1.39
CA GLN A 109 13.69 12.67 0.45
C GLN A 109 13.86 12.08 -0.96
N ILE A 110 13.10 12.60 -1.90
CA ILE A 110 13.10 12.20 -3.31
C ILE A 110 13.53 13.39 -4.15
N THR A 111 14.52 13.19 -5.00
CA THR A 111 14.89 14.14 -6.07
C THR A 111 14.37 13.60 -7.39
N PHE A 112 13.65 14.42 -8.17
CA PHE A 112 13.10 13.98 -9.46
C PHE A 112 14.22 13.77 -10.49
N ASP A 113 13.94 12.88 -11.44
CA ASP A 113 14.88 12.44 -12.47
C ASP A 113 16.17 11.82 -11.91
N SER A 114 16.10 11.34 -10.66
CA SER A 114 17.18 10.66 -9.96
C SER A 114 16.70 9.29 -9.47
N ALA A 115 17.61 8.32 -9.47
CA ALA A 115 17.44 7.03 -8.79
C ALA A 115 17.94 7.07 -7.35
N GLU A 116 18.50 8.18 -6.89
CA GLU A 116 18.95 8.38 -5.52
C GLU A 116 17.83 8.97 -4.65
N ILE A 117 17.70 8.41 -3.46
CA ILE A 117 16.84 8.91 -2.40
C ILE A 117 17.62 8.99 -1.09
N ILE A 118 17.09 9.71 -0.12
CA ILE A 118 17.63 9.75 1.24
C ILE A 118 16.54 9.29 2.19
N VAL A 119 16.79 8.19 2.92
CA VAL A 119 15.89 7.64 3.93
C VAL A 119 16.51 7.87 5.32
N ASN A 120 15.88 8.68 6.16
CA ASN A 120 16.38 9.05 7.49
C ASN A 120 17.85 9.53 7.49
N GLY A 121 18.24 10.27 6.44
CA GLY A 121 19.60 10.79 6.25
C GLY A 121 20.56 9.83 5.55
N GLU A 122 20.19 8.58 5.28
CA GLU A 122 21.00 7.60 4.56
C GLU A 122 20.66 7.58 3.07
N LYS A 123 21.68 7.64 2.22
CA LYS A 123 21.51 7.52 0.77
C LYS A 123 21.22 6.08 0.37
N LYS A 124 20.20 5.91 -0.46
CA LYS A 124 19.86 4.65 -1.14
C LYS A 124 19.72 4.89 -2.63
N THR A 125 20.01 3.88 -3.44
CA THR A 125 19.83 3.92 -4.90
C THR A 125 18.82 2.87 -5.30
N TYR A 126 17.88 3.26 -6.14
CA TYR A 126 16.88 2.36 -6.74
C TYR A 126 17.19 2.14 -8.22
N ASP A 127 16.71 1.05 -8.73
CA ASP A 127 16.99 0.59 -10.09
C ASP A 127 16.15 1.29 -11.19
N ALA A 128 15.30 2.24 -10.79
CA ALA A 128 14.48 3.02 -11.72
C ALA A 128 14.31 4.46 -11.24
N PRO A 129 14.51 5.45 -12.13
CA PRO A 129 14.36 6.85 -11.79
C PRO A 129 12.89 7.21 -11.56
N ILE A 130 12.68 8.16 -10.65
CA ILE A 130 11.39 8.78 -10.39
C ILE A 130 11.17 9.88 -11.43
N HIS A 131 10.01 9.91 -12.06
CA HIS A 131 9.72 10.88 -13.12
C HIS A 131 8.26 11.38 -13.07
N VAL A 132 7.95 12.39 -13.88
CA VAL A 132 6.63 13.02 -13.94
C VAL A 132 5.90 12.58 -15.20
N VAL A 133 4.67 12.05 -15.02
CA VAL A 133 3.73 11.68 -16.09
C VAL A 133 2.39 12.28 -15.77
N GLU A 134 1.73 12.92 -16.77
CA GLU A 134 0.42 13.58 -16.59
C GLU A 134 0.40 14.58 -15.43
N GLY A 135 1.52 15.26 -15.18
CA GLY A 135 1.67 16.20 -14.07
C GLY A 135 1.70 15.55 -12.68
N ARG A 136 1.92 14.25 -12.59
CA ARG A 136 2.06 13.51 -11.32
C ARG A 136 3.40 12.81 -11.25
N THR A 137 3.99 12.84 -10.06
CA THR A 137 5.22 12.09 -9.76
C THR A 137 4.91 10.61 -9.71
N MET A 138 5.54 9.85 -10.60
CA MET A 138 5.41 8.40 -10.70
C MET A 138 6.64 7.74 -10.10
N VAL A 139 6.42 6.74 -9.27
CA VAL A 139 7.48 6.03 -8.54
C VAL A 139 7.33 4.52 -8.71
N PRO A 140 8.43 3.77 -8.71
CA PRO A 140 8.35 2.32 -8.62
C PRO A 140 7.62 1.93 -7.32
N VAL A 141 6.54 1.16 -7.45
CA VAL A 141 5.64 0.85 -6.32
C VAL A 141 6.36 0.18 -5.16
N ARG A 142 7.27 -0.74 -5.46
CA ARG A 142 8.03 -1.49 -4.45
C ARG A 142 8.87 -0.57 -3.58
N PHE A 143 9.50 0.44 -4.19
CA PHE A 143 10.28 1.43 -3.47
C PHE A 143 9.47 2.11 -2.35
N VAL A 144 8.35 2.74 -2.71
CA VAL A 144 7.55 3.50 -1.74
C VAL A 144 6.89 2.58 -0.72
N ALA A 145 6.41 1.42 -1.17
CA ALA A 145 5.75 0.47 -0.30
C ALA A 145 6.70 -0.05 0.79
N GLU A 146 7.86 -0.59 0.41
CA GLU A 146 8.81 -1.18 1.35
C GLU A 146 9.37 -0.15 2.33
N GLU A 147 9.70 1.07 1.86
CA GLU A 147 10.17 2.13 2.73
C GLU A 147 9.10 2.65 3.70
N LEU A 148 7.83 2.41 3.43
CA LEU A 148 6.71 2.80 4.28
C LEU A 148 6.04 1.60 4.99
N ASP A 149 6.76 0.48 5.11
CA ASP A 149 6.37 -0.74 5.84
C ASP A 149 5.15 -1.46 5.22
N TYR A 150 5.10 -1.48 3.87
CA TYR A 150 4.13 -2.25 3.10
C TYR A 150 4.82 -3.29 2.22
N GLY A 151 4.26 -4.49 2.21
CA GLY A 151 4.62 -5.54 1.25
C GLY A 151 3.93 -5.32 -0.09
N VAL A 152 4.52 -5.91 -1.15
CA VAL A 152 4.02 -5.84 -2.51
C VAL A 152 3.82 -7.24 -3.06
N TYR A 153 2.61 -7.54 -3.50
CA TYR A 153 2.27 -8.74 -4.23
C TYR A 153 1.84 -8.40 -5.65
N TRP A 154 2.39 -9.09 -6.65
CA TRP A 154 2.02 -8.98 -8.05
C TRP A 154 1.13 -10.15 -8.47
N ASN A 155 -0.08 -9.85 -8.93
CA ASN A 155 -0.99 -10.81 -9.53
C ASN A 155 -0.89 -10.69 -11.05
N GLU A 156 -0.05 -11.53 -11.65
CA GLU A 156 0.23 -11.52 -13.10
C GLU A 156 -1.01 -11.75 -13.97
N PRO A 157 -1.91 -12.72 -13.68
CA PRO A 157 -3.07 -12.97 -14.54
C PRO A 157 -4.04 -11.80 -14.69
N ASN A 158 -4.09 -10.89 -13.71
CA ASN A 158 -4.99 -9.74 -13.72
C ASN A 158 -4.25 -8.41 -13.84
N GLU A 159 -2.93 -8.43 -13.94
CA GLU A 159 -2.06 -7.24 -13.94
C GLU A 159 -2.35 -6.30 -12.77
N VAL A 160 -2.52 -6.86 -11.58
CA VAL A 160 -2.85 -6.15 -10.34
C VAL A 160 -1.68 -6.20 -9.37
N VAL A 161 -1.32 -5.04 -8.84
CA VAL A 161 -0.45 -4.93 -7.68
C VAL A 161 -1.28 -4.78 -6.41
N VAL A 162 -0.93 -5.56 -5.38
CA VAL A 162 -1.54 -5.49 -4.06
C VAL A 162 -0.52 -5.01 -3.06
N LEU A 163 -0.83 -3.95 -2.33
CA LEU A 163 -0.05 -3.45 -1.21
C LEU A 163 -0.72 -3.88 0.09
N TYR A 164 0.04 -4.42 1.03
CA TYR A 164 -0.44 -4.89 2.33
C TYR A 164 0.52 -4.48 3.45
N PRO A 165 0.01 -4.19 4.67
CA PRO A 165 0.84 -3.81 5.80
C PRO A 165 1.82 -4.92 6.20
N MET A 166 3.09 -4.56 6.50
CA MET A 166 4.12 -5.51 6.93
C MET A 166 3.97 -5.96 8.39
N ASP A 167 3.22 -5.23 9.20
CA ASP A 167 2.87 -5.63 10.58
C ASP A 167 1.77 -6.72 10.62
N ASN A 168 1.12 -6.95 9.48
CA ASN A 168 0.17 -8.03 9.26
C ASN A 168 0.43 -8.70 7.90
N PRO A 169 1.60 -9.32 7.70
CA PRO A 169 2.01 -9.80 6.39
C PRO A 169 1.16 -10.99 5.94
N TRP A 170 0.88 -11.02 4.65
CA TRP A 170 0.48 -12.24 4.00
C TRP A 170 1.70 -13.13 3.81
N ASP A 171 1.64 -14.37 4.26
CA ASP A 171 2.69 -15.35 3.97
C ASP A 171 2.49 -15.90 2.56
N ILE A 172 2.97 -15.14 1.57
CA ILE A 172 2.85 -15.50 0.15
C ILE A 172 3.63 -16.77 -0.23
N SER A 173 4.46 -17.30 0.68
CA SER A 173 5.09 -18.61 0.50
C SER A 173 4.12 -19.77 0.73
N ARG A 174 3.01 -19.52 1.44
CA ARG A 174 1.95 -20.49 1.66
C ARG A 174 0.95 -20.47 0.51
N GLU A 175 0.76 -21.61 -0.14
CA GLU A 175 -0.18 -21.76 -1.25
C GLU A 175 -1.61 -21.31 -0.89
N ALA A 176 -2.06 -21.59 0.32
CA ALA A 176 -3.39 -21.18 0.79
C ALA A 176 -3.55 -19.66 0.89
N GLU A 177 -2.53 -18.92 1.38
CA GLU A 177 -2.57 -17.46 1.46
C GLU A 177 -2.42 -16.82 0.08
N GLN A 178 -1.59 -17.38 -0.78
CA GLN A 178 -1.48 -16.94 -2.17
C GLN A 178 -2.80 -17.14 -2.93
N THR A 179 -3.47 -18.28 -2.74
CA THR A 179 -4.79 -18.55 -3.32
C THR A 179 -5.82 -17.54 -2.81
N ALA A 180 -5.86 -17.27 -1.51
CA ALA A 180 -6.77 -16.30 -0.92
C ALA A 180 -6.53 -14.86 -1.44
N LEU A 181 -5.28 -14.46 -1.67
CA LEU A 181 -4.94 -13.19 -2.32
C LEU A 181 -5.44 -13.14 -3.76
N ASN A 182 -5.21 -14.21 -4.53
CA ASN A 182 -5.68 -14.30 -5.92
C ASN A 182 -7.21 -14.22 -6.02
N GLU A 183 -7.94 -14.96 -5.19
CA GLU A 183 -9.40 -14.90 -5.12
C GLU A 183 -9.91 -13.51 -4.74
N MET A 184 -9.23 -12.85 -3.80
CA MET A 184 -9.54 -11.48 -3.41
C MET A 184 -9.35 -10.51 -4.58
N VAL A 185 -8.22 -10.59 -5.29
CA VAL A 185 -7.93 -9.75 -6.46
C VAL A 185 -9.00 -9.93 -7.53
N VAL A 186 -9.33 -11.18 -7.90
CA VAL A 186 -10.38 -11.48 -8.88
C VAL A 186 -11.72 -10.90 -8.44
N THR A 187 -12.09 -11.07 -7.18
CA THR A 187 -13.35 -10.54 -6.64
C THR A 187 -13.38 -9.00 -6.68
N LEU A 188 -12.26 -8.35 -6.34
CA LEU A 188 -12.16 -6.89 -6.34
C LEU A 188 -12.17 -6.32 -7.75
N VAL A 189 -11.43 -6.92 -8.68
CA VAL A 189 -11.41 -6.54 -10.10
C VAL A 189 -12.82 -6.67 -10.70
N PHE A 190 -13.50 -7.79 -10.46
CA PHE A 190 -14.86 -7.97 -10.94
C PHE A 190 -15.84 -6.93 -10.39
N LYS A 191 -15.72 -6.53 -9.13
CA LYS A 191 -16.54 -5.47 -8.53
C LYS A 191 -16.26 -4.07 -9.06
N MET A 192 -15.06 -3.82 -9.57
CA MET A 192 -14.68 -2.52 -10.12
C MET A 192 -15.14 -2.35 -11.58
N PHE A 193 -15.15 -3.43 -12.35
CA PHE A 193 -15.31 -3.40 -13.81
C PHE A 193 -16.48 -4.24 -14.35
N GLY A 194 -17.12 -5.03 -13.51
CA GLY A 194 -18.36 -5.77 -13.82
C GLY A 194 -19.59 -4.97 -13.41
#